data_5494ebb289e7f696d7c885a8b1f4c122
#
_entry.id   5494ebb289e7f696d7c885a8b1f4c122
#
_cell.length_a   1.000
_cell.length_b   1.000
_cell.length_c   1.000
_cell.angle_alpha   90.00
_cell.angle_beta   90.00
_cell.angle_gamma   90.00
#
_symmetry.space_group_name_H-M   'P 1'
#
loop_
_entity.id
_entity.type
_entity.pdbx_description
1 polymer ?
#
loop_
_entity_poly.entity_id
_entity_poly.type
_entity_poly.pdbx_seq_one_letter_code
_entity_poly.pdbx_strand_id
1 'polypeptide(L)'
;MSKGMSNMPHQRPGEGTVVDVVVTPLESVNGLGRASLQTQISSLPVPNKRYSADTAFLGYSHGYAKLLFGQEKFGTDGELRTLLIIKLGLSWVRSFIDGVNKAEFPLRQAVASSGVQAEALPEFREEPKDTVSFDATMIVAGVNGVDGCVDFYYSSPFALERTAVSKKLAVDPVVRVNVRAGLLLGLVDQLETLLETHKDEIVN
;
A
#
# COMPACT_ATOMS: atom_id res chain seq x y z
N MET A 1 17.72 -7.22 43.73
CA MET A 1 17.06 -7.85 42.58
C MET A 1 16.83 -6.76 41.55
N SER A 2 17.74 -6.67 40.58
CA SER A 2 17.76 -5.62 39.55
C SER A 2 16.97 -6.13 38.33
N LYS A 3 15.88 -5.42 37.96
CA LYS A 3 15.11 -5.67 36.73
C LYS A 3 15.94 -5.18 35.55
N GLY A 4 16.38 -6.12 34.71
CA GLY A 4 16.98 -5.81 33.42
C GLY A 4 15.97 -5.13 32.51
N MET A 5 16.20 -3.87 32.20
CA MET A 5 15.53 -3.16 31.11
C MET A 5 16.06 -3.71 29.78
N SER A 6 15.21 -4.41 29.05
CA SER A 6 15.45 -4.83 27.69
C SER A 6 15.64 -3.59 26.81
N ASN A 7 16.87 -3.34 26.38
CA ASN A 7 17.18 -2.37 25.34
C ASN A 7 16.62 -2.87 24.01
N MET A 8 15.44 -2.41 23.63
CA MET A 8 15.03 -2.47 22.22
C MET A 8 15.94 -1.53 21.42
N PRO A 9 16.55 -2.01 20.32
CA PRO A 9 17.32 -1.12 19.47
C PRO A 9 16.36 -0.10 18.86
N HIS A 10 16.53 1.16 19.25
CA HIS A 10 15.94 2.29 18.54
C HIS A 10 16.51 2.27 17.11
N GLN A 11 15.76 1.80 16.14
CA GLN A 11 16.06 2.07 14.73
C GLN A 11 16.07 3.59 14.56
N ARG A 12 17.20 4.12 14.19
CA ARG A 12 17.32 5.54 13.85
C ARG A 12 16.45 5.80 12.64
N PRO A 13 15.59 6.83 12.64
CA PRO A 13 14.88 7.24 11.43
C PRO A 13 15.93 7.69 10.41
N GLY A 14 16.06 6.98 9.28
CA GLY A 14 16.87 7.45 8.17
C GLY A 14 17.81 6.49 7.46
N GLU A 15 17.88 5.23 7.82
CA GLU A 15 18.61 4.21 7.04
C GLU A 15 17.64 3.36 6.21
N GLY A 16 16.84 4.00 5.35
CA GLY A 16 16.03 3.29 4.37
C GLY A 16 16.93 2.55 3.36
N THR A 17 16.48 1.41 2.87
CA THR A 17 17.14 0.74 1.75
C THR A 17 17.12 1.65 0.53
N VAL A 18 18.29 1.87 -0.08
CA VAL A 18 18.38 2.70 -1.28
C VAL A 18 18.25 1.80 -2.50
N VAL A 19 17.26 2.10 -3.36
CA VAL A 19 17.01 1.39 -4.61
C VAL A 19 17.20 2.29 -5.80
N ASP A 20 17.64 1.73 -6.91
CA ASP A 20 17.75 2.45 -8.18
C ASP A 20 16.36 2.64 -8.79
N VAL A 21 16.12 3.82 -9.36
CA VAL A 21 14.85 4.16 -10.00
C VAL A 21 15.07 4.82 -11.36
N VAL A 22 14.16 4.52 -12.27
CA VAL A 22 14.04 5.26 -13.53
C VAL A 22 13.06 6.40 -13.30
N VAL A 23 13.52 7.61 -13.55
CA VAL A 23 12.70 8.82 -13.42
C VAL A 23 12.30 9.30 -14.81
N THR A 24 11.03 9.24 -15.12
CA THR A 24 10.47 9.70 -16.39
C THR A 24 9.71 11.01 -16.12
N PRO A 25 10.14 12.14 -16.66
CA PRO A 25 9.39 13.39 -16.56
C PRO A 25 8.00 13.22 -17.18
N LEU A 26 6.98 13.71 -16.50
CA LEU A 26 5.61 13.83 -17.02
C LEU A 26 5.36 15.29 -17.40
N GLU A 27 4.35 15.53 -18.20
CA GLU A 27 3.92 16.90 -18.53
C GLU A 27 3.60 17.67 -17.24
N SER A 28 4.08 18.91 -17.17
CA SER A 28 3.81 19.77 -16.02
C SER A 28 2.35 20.21 -16.04
N VAL A 29 1.65 20.04 -14.91
CA VAL A 29 0.31 20.57 -14.71
C VAL A 29 0.41 21.76 -13.76
N ASN A 30 -0.10 22.90 -14.15
CA ASN A 30 -0.05 24.15 -13.36
C ASN A 30 1.36 24.61 -12.95
N GLY A 31 2.38 24.33 -13.79
CA GLY A 31 3.77 24.73 -13.53
C GLY A 31 4.50 23.84 -12.50
N LEU A 32 3.86 22.84 -11.95
CA LEU A 32 4.48 21.84 -11.09
C LEU A 32 5.00 20.68 -11.94
N GLY A 33 6.30 20.48 -11.93
CA GLY A 33 6.93 19.34 -12.58
C GLY A 33 6.49 18.03 -11.92
N ARG A 34 6.02 17.08 -12.73
CA ARG A 34 5.67 15.72 -12.29
C ARG A 34 6.68 14.75 -12.88
N ALA A 35 6.93 13.67 -12.16
CA ALA A 35 7.75 12.57 -12.66
C ALA A 35 7.15 11.23 -12.24
N SER A 36 7.21 10.27 -13.14
CA SER A 36 6.97 8.86 -12.82
C SER A 36 8.26 8.24 -12.30
N LEU A 37 8.15 7.49 -11.21
CA LEU A 37 9.25 6.73 -10.63
C LEU A 37 8.99 5.24 -10.85
N GLN A 38 9.92 4.55 -11.47
CA GLN A 38 9.85 3.11 -11.68
C GLN A 38 11.07 2.43 -11.04
N THR A 39 10.86 1.37 -10.30
CA THR A 39 11.91 0.55 -9.72
C THR A 39 11.65 -0.93 -10.00
N GLN A 40 12.71 -1.73 -9.96
CA GLN A 40 12.56 -3.17 -10.04
C GLN A 40 12.03 -3.71 -8.72
N ILE A 41 10.91 -4.45 -8.76
CA ILE A 41 10.28 -5.03 -7.56
C ILE A 41 11.28 -5.94 -6.80
N SER A 42 12.14 -6.66 -7.53
CA SER A 42 13.15 -7.54 -6.94
C SER A 42 14.22 -6.82 -6.13
N SER A 43 14.40 -5.50 -6.31
CA SER A 43 15.35 -4.69 -5.55
C SER A 43 14.75 -4.13 -4.25
N LEU A 44 13.44 -4.24 -4.07
CA LEU A 44 12.76 -3.73 -2.88
C LEU A 44 12.99 -4.62 -1.67
N PRO A 45 13.26 -4.05 -0.49
CA PRO A 45 13.39 -4.83 0.74
C PRO A 45 12.05 -5.46 1.12
N VAL A 46 12.07 -6.71 1.53
CA VAL A 46 10.85 -7.38 1.99
C VAL A 46 10.47 -6.87 3.39
N PRO A 47 9.23 -6.42 3.62
CA PRO A 47 8.79 -5.98 4.94
C PRO A 47 8.94 -7.09 6.00
N ASN A 48 9.53 -6.73 7.14
CA ASN A 48 9.71 -7.64 8.26
C ASN A 48 8.41 -7.85 9.06
N LYS A 49 7.57 -6.82 9.14
CA LYS A 49 6.25 -6.90 9.76
C LYS A 49 5.29 -7.56 8.78
N ARG A 50 4.61 -8.62 9.22
CA ARG A 50 3.67 -9.36 8.38
C ARG A 50 2.38 -9.62 9.14
N TYR A 51 1.26 -9.40 8.47
CA TYR A 51 -0.08 -9.70 8.95
C TYR A 51 -0.79 -10.57 7.93
N SER A 52 -1.75 -11.37 8.39
CA SER A 52 -2.68 -12.08 7.51
C SER A 52 -4.07 -11.53 7.78
N ALA A 53 -4.72 -11.02 6.75
CA ALA A 53 -6.06 -10.47 6.81
C ALA A 53 -7.01 -11.30 5.94
N ASP A 54 -8.19 -11.55 6.45
CA ASP A 54 -9.28 -12.21 5.72
C ASP A 54 -10.39 -11.24 5.31
N THR A 55 -10.29 -9.99 5.78
CA THR A 55 -11.18 -8.90 5.39
C THR A 55 -10.43 -7.57 5.29
N ALA A 56 -10.95 -6.67 4.47
CA ALA A 56 -10.48 -5.31 4.34
C ALA A 56 -11.65 -4.34 4.16
N PHE A 57 -11.43 -3.09 4.50
CA PHE A 57 -12.40 -2.01 4.36
C PHE A 57 -11.71 -0.81 3.75
N LEU A 58 -12.40 -0.07 2.91
CA LEU A 58 -11.91 1.17 2.34
C LEU A 58 -12.65 2.36 2.96
N GLY A 59 -11.89 3.36 3.39
CA GLY A 59 -12.39 4.67 3.79
C GLY A 59 -11.64 5.78 3.07
N TYR A 60 -12.23 6.96 3.05
CA TYR A 60 -11.61 8.15 2.49
C TYR A 60 -11.80 9.35 3.40
N SER A 61 -10.74 10.08 3.66
CA SER A 61 -10.85 11.40 4.31
C SER A 61 -9.60 12.24 4.07
N HIS A 62 -9.81 13.54 3.88
CA HIS A 62 -8.74 14.56 3.80
C HIS A 62 -7.66 14.25 2.74
N GLY A 63 -8.06 13.75 1.57
CA GLY A 63 -7.11 13.43 0.49
C GLY A 63 -6.37 12.08 0.62
N TYR A 64 -6.73 11.26 1.62
CA TYR A 64 -6.13 9.97 1.86
C TYR A 64 -7.14 8.83 1.72
N ALA A 65 -6.78 7.83 0.94
CA ALA A 65 -7.40 6.51 1.03
C ALA A 65 -6.90 5.82 2.31
N LYS A 66 -7.82 5.20 3.04
CA LYS A 66 -7.54 4.45 4.27
C LYS A 66 -7.96 3.01 4.09
N LEU A 67 -6.99 2.12 4.16
CA LEU A 67 -7.21 0.68 4.08
C LEU A 67 -7.16 0.08 5.47
N LEU A 68 -8.29 -0.35 5.98
CA LEU A 68 -8.38 -1.08 7.24
C LEU A 68 -8.34 -2.57 6.95
N PHE A 69 -7.37 -3.27 7.49
CA PHE A 69 -7.25 -4.73 7.43
C PHE A 69 -7.69 -5.37 8.73
N GLY A 70 -8.42 -6.46 8.63
CA GLY A 70 -8.97 -7.17 9.77
C GLY A 70 -8.90 -8.69 9.62
N GLN A 71 -9.24 -9.35 10.71
CA GLN A 71 -9.42 -10.81 10.80
C GLN A 71 -10.73 -11.11 11.49
N GLU A 72 -11.46 -12.10 10.99
CA GLU A 72 -12.57 -12.69 11.72
C GLU A 72 -12.04 -13.42 12.96
N LYS A 73 -12.68 -13.19 14.09
CA LYS A 73 -12.33 -13.91 15.32
C LYS A 73 -12.85 -15.34 15.23
N PHE A 74 -11.97 -16.29 15.46
CA PHE A 74 -12.36 -17.70 15.46
C PHE A 74 -13.41 -17.99 16.54
N GLY A 75 -14.52 -18.63 16.15
CA GLY A 75 -15.58 -19.06 17.07
C GLY A 75 -16.60 -17.98 17.45
N THR A 76 -16.57 -16.81 16.79
CA THR A 76 -17.57 -15.74 16.99
C THR A 76 -18.14 -15.35 15.63
N ASP A 77 -19.46 -15.38 15.48
CA ASP A 77 -20.12 -14.97 14.24
C ASP A 77 -19.94 -13.46 14.01
N GLY A 78 -19.11 -13.11 13.01
CA GLY A 78 -18.97 -11.75 12.50
C GLY A 78 -18.20 -10.77 13.38
N GLU A 79 -17.57 -11.19 14.48
CA GLU A 79 -16.67 -10.32 15.22
C GLU A 79 -15.33 -10.16 14.51
N LEU A 80 -14.98 -8.91 14.21
CA LEU A 80 -13.73 -8.55 13.56
C LEU A 80 -12.70 -8.07 14.57
N ARG A 81 -11.49 -8.57 14.40
CA ARG A 81 -10.29 -8.00 15.02
C ARG A 81 -9.62 -7.08 13.99
N THR A 82 -9.58 -5.79 14.28
CA THR A 82 -8.79 -4.85 13.48
C THR A 82 -7.31 -5.13 13.68
N LEU A 83 -6.55 -5.18 12.57
CA LEU A 83 -5.11 -5.43 12.59
C LEU A 83 -4.33 -4.12 12.45
N LEU A 84 -4.61 -3.38 11.37
CA LEU A 84 -3.92 -2.14 11.04
C LEU A 84 -4.71 -1.30 10.04
N ILE A 85 -4.35 -0.02 9.98
CA ILE A 85 -4.79 0.93 8.96
C ILE A 85 -3.58 1.39 8.14
N ILE A 86 -3.71 1.41 6.83
CA ILE A 86 -2.73 2.03 5.92
C ILE A 86 -3.35 3.30 5.34
N LYS A 87 -2.61 4.41 5.41
CA LYS A 87 -3.00 5.70 4.84
C LYS A 87 -2.16 5.98 3.59
N LEU A 88 -2.83 6.29 2.51
CA LEU A 88 -2.24 6.50 1.18
C LEU A 88 -2.80 7.78 0.57
N GLY A 89 -1.95 8.69 0.14
CA GLY A 89 -2.39 9.82 -0.70
C GLY A 89 -2.92 9.32 -2.05
N LEU A 90 -3.92 10.01 -2.61
CA LEU A 90 -4.57 9.59 -3.87
C LEU A 90 -3.59 9.48 -5.05
N SER A 91 -2.54 10.31 -5.09
CA SER A 91 -1.49 10.22 -6.13
C SER A 91 -0.75 8.88 -6.10
N TRP A 92 -0.52 8.33 -4.91
CA TRP A 92 0.12 7.03 -4.73
C TRP A 92 -0.83 5.87 -5.06
N VAL A 93 -2.11 6.02 -4.72
CA VAL A 93 -3.15 5.08 -5.16
C VAL A 93 -3.20 5.02 -6.68
N ARG A 94 -3.19 6.17 -7.37
CA ARG A 94 -3.14 6.24 -8.84
C ARG A 94 -1.92 5.52 -9.40
N SER A 95 -0.74 5.80 -8.85
CA SER A 95 0.51 5.16 -9.29
C SER A 95 0.45 3.63 -9.13
N PHE A 96 -0.15 3.14 -8.06
CA PHE A 96 -0.36 1.71 -7.84
C PHE A 96 -1.30 1.10 -8.87
N ILE A 97 -2.47 1.70 -9.09
CA ILE A 97 -3.46 1.23 -10.07
C ILE A 97 -2.88 1.24 -11.49
N ASP A 98 -2.18 2.30 -11.87
CA ASP A 98 -1.47 2.37 -13.15
C ASP A 98 -0.44 1.25 -13.28
N GLY A 99 0.32 0.96 -12.22
CA GLY A 99 1.29 -0.12 -12.19
C GLY A 99 0.65 -1.50 -12.36
N VAL A 100 -0.45 -1.76 -11.65
CA VAL A 100 -1.20 -3.03 -11.73
C VAL A 100 -1.78 -3.25 -13.14
N ASN A 101 -2.33 -2.19 -13.75
CA ASN A 101 -2.98 -2.27 -15.06
C ASN A 101 -1.99 -2.35 -16.23
N LYS A 102 -0.77 -1.79 -16.07
CA LYS A 102 0.28 -1.78 -17.11
C LYS A 102 1.32 -2.89 -16.94
N ALA A 103 1.21 -3.72 -15.91
CA ALA A 103 2.14 -4.81 -15.68
C ALA A 103 2.13 -5.81 -16.84
N GLU A 104 3.30 -6.39 -17.16
CA GLU A 104 3.45 -7.44 -18.17
C GLU A 104 2.54 -8.66 -17.86
N PHE A 105 2.34 -8.93 -16.56
CA PHE A 105 1.38 -9.92 -16.08
C PHE A 105 0.32 -9.20 -15.22
N PRO A 106 -0.78 -8.70 -15.83
CA PRO A 106 -1.80 -7.98 -15.11
C PRO A 106 -2.40 -8.81 -13.98
N LEU A 107 -2.50 -8.23 -12.79
CA LEU A 107 -3.04 -8.90 -11.61
C LEU A 107 -4.40 -9.55 -11.89
N ARG A 108 -5.29 -8.83 -12.59
CA ARG A 108 -6.63 -9.33 -12.96
C ARG A 108 -6.57 -10.59 -13.80
N GLN A 109 -5.62 -10.66 -14.75
CA GLN A 109 -5.46 -11.84 -15.61
C GLN A 109 -4.90 -13.02 -14.82
N ALA A 110 -3.93 -12.79 -13.94
CA ALA A 110 -3.36 -13.82 -13.08
C ALA A 110 -4.42 -14.44 -12.16
N VAL A 111 -5.31 -13.62 -11.60
CA VAL A 111 -6.39 -14.11 -10.72
C VAL A 111 -7.53 -14.73 -11.52
N ALA A 112 -7.89 -14.16 -12.66
CA ALA A 112 -8.95 -14.72 -13.52
C ALA A 112 -8.64 -16.15 -13.97
N SER A 113 -7.36 -16.47 -14.25
CA SER A 113 -6.94 -17.83 -14.60
C SER A 113 -7.14 -18.85 -13.49
N SER A 114 -7.27 -18.40 -12.25
CA SER A 114 -7.53 -19.25 -11.06
C SER A 114 -9.02 -19.37 -10.72
N GLY A 115 -9.92 -18.75 -11.51
CA GLY A 115 -11.36 -18.76 -11.27
C GLY A 115 -11.82 -17.97 -10.03
N VAL A 116 -10.93 -17.15 -9.46
CA VAL A 116 -11.21 -16.33 -8.27
C VAL A 116 -11.97 -15.07 -8.70
N GLN A 117 -12.99 -14.69 -7.95
CA GLN A 117 -13.75 -13.46 -8.15
C GLN A 117 -13.33 -12.38 -7.16
N ALA A 118 -13.50 -11.12 -7.56
CA ALA A 118 -13.30 -9.99 -6.67
C ALA A 118 -14.30 -10.01 -5.51
N GLU A 119 -13.81 -9.82 -4.30
CA GLU A 119 -14.63 -9.70 -3.10
C GLU A 119 -15.02 -8.22 -2.90
N ALA A 120 -16.29 -7.97 -2.56
CA ALA A 120 -16.72 -6.62 -2.22
C ALA A 120 -16.11 -6.22 -0.86
N LEU A 121 -15.47 -5.04 -0.82
CA LEU A 121 -15.01 -4.47 0.43
C LEU A 121 -16.06 -3.49 0.98
N PRO A 122 -16.48 -3.65 2.24
CA PRO A 122 -17.34 -2.68 2.87
C PRO A 122 -16.56 -1.38 3.15
N GLU A 123 -17.28 -0.26 3.14
CA GLU A 123 -16.75 1.03 3.57
C GLU A 123 -16.73 1.12 5.09
N PHE A 124 -15.74 1.83 5.65
CA PHE A 124 -15.78 2.23 7.04
C PHE A 124 -15.78 3.75 7.18
N ARG A 125 -16.53 4.26 8.15
CA ARG A 125 -16.70 5.70 8.37
C ARG A 125 -15.85 6.24 9.51
N GLU A 126 -15.61 5.41 10.53
CA GLU A 126 -14.85 5.78 11.71
C GLU A 126 -13.67 4.86 11.92
N GLU A 127 -12.50 5.44 12.19
CA GLU A 127 -11.32 4.64 12.51
C GLU A 127 -11.52 3.95 13.86
N PRO A 128 -11.31 2.62 13.93
CA PRO A 128 -11.38 1.90 15.19
C PRO A 128 -10.34 2.45 16.18
N LYS A 129 -10.74 2.60 17.43
CA LYS A 129 -9.82 3.00 18.50
C LYS A 129 -8.75 1.94 18.69
N ASP A 130 -7.55 2.38 19.06
CA ASP A 130 -6.39 1.52 19.37
C ASP A 130 -5.85 0.68 18.17
N THR A 131 -6.24 1.01 16.94
CA THR A 131 -5.69 0.36 15.76
C THR A 131 -4.43 1.06 15.29
N VAL A 132 -3.36 0.28 15.07
CA VAL A 132 -2.09 0.82 14.56
C VAL A 132 -2.29 1.36 13.15
N SER A 133 -1.82 2.59 12.91
CA SER A 133 -1.89 3.24 11.61
C SER A 133 -0.50 3.49 11.04
N PHE A 134 -0.33 3.27 9.73
CA PHE A 134 0.90 3.52 9.00
C PHE A 134 0.62 4.38 7.78
N ASP A 135 1.52 5.31 7.49
CA ASP A 135 1.54 6.02 6.21
C ASP A 135 2.35 5.20 5.19
N ALA A 136 1.89 5.17 3.95
CA ALA A 136 2.61 4.56 2.86
C ALA A 136 2.59 5.47 1.62
N THR A 137 3.66 5.37 0.82
CA THR A 137 3.84 6.13 -0.43
C THR A 137 4.02 5.23 -1.63
N MET A 138 4.16 3.92 -1.42
CA MET A 138 4.27 2.95 -2.49
C MET A 138 3.63 1.63 -2.06
N ILE A 139 2.97 0.98 -3.02
CA ILE A 139 2.33 -0.32 -2.86
C ILE A 139 2.87 -1.26 -3.93
N VAL A 140 3.13 -2.50 -3.52
CA VAL A 140 3.42 -3.61 -4.44
C VAL A 140 2.48 -4.75 -4.10
N ALA A 141 1.80 -5.28 -5.09
CA ALA A 141 0.91 -6.42 -4.94
C ALA A 141 1.43 -7.62 -5.73
N GLY A 142 1.18 -8.81 -5.20
CA GLY A 142 1.51 -10.06 -5.86
C GLY A 142 0.49 -11.14 -5.55
N VAL A 143 0.30 -12.06 -6.50
CA VAL A 143 -0.60 -13.22 -6.34
C VAL A 143 0.10 -14.50 -6.73
N ASN A 144 -0.31 -15.60 -6.09
CA ASN A 144 0.08 -16.95 -6.42
C ASN A 144 -1.14 -17.87 -6.24
N GLY A 145 -1.87 -18.12 -7.33
CA GLY A 145 -3.13 -18.85 -7.29
C GLY A 145 -4.20 -18.09 -6.51
N VAL A 146 -4.65 -18.68 -5.40
CA VAL A 146 -5.70 -18.10 -4.53
C VAL A 146 -5.15 -17.16 -3.45
N ASP A 147 -3.83 -17.16 -3.25
CA ASP A 147 -3.15 -16.34 -2.25
C ASP A 147 -2.64 -15.04 -2.88
N GLY A 148 -2.70 -13.98 -2.11
CA GLY A 148 -2.17 -12.68 -2.48
C GLY A 148 -1.38 -12.04 -1.34
N CYS A 149 -0.59 -11.05 -1.67
CA CYS A 149 0.04 -10.19 -0.69
C CYS A 149 0.13 -8.75 -1.19
N VAL A 150 0.13 -7.83 -0.24
CA VAL A 150 0.35 -6.41 -0.49
C VAL A 150 1.48 -5.94 0.41
N ASP A 151 2.53 -5.41 -0.19
CA ASP A 151 3.65 -4.78 0.49
C ASP A 151 3.50 -3.27 0.45
N PHE A 152 3.62 -2.65 1.61
CA PHE A 152 3.55 -1.21 1.77
C PHE A 152 4.92 -0.67 2.14
N TYR A 153 5.28 0.45 1.48
CA TYR A 153 6.55 1.12 1.66
C TYR A 153 6.34 2.61 1.89
N TYR A 154 7.29 3.21 2.57
CA TYR A 154 7.30 4.65 2.79
C TYR A 154 8.59 5.27 2.26
N SER A 155 8.47 6.40 1.60
CA SER A 155 9.58 7.27 1.25
C SER A 155 9.25 8.68 1.71
N SER A 156 10.17 9.30 2.42
CA SER A 156 9.94 10.66 2.89
C SER A 156 9.88 11.66 1.71
N PRO A 157 9.15 12.78 1.84
CA PRO A 157 9.14 13.84 0.81
C PRO A 157 10.54 14.27 0.39
N PHE A 158 11.48 14.38 1.33
CA PHE A 158 12.88 14.73 1.03
C PHE A 158 13.61 13.66 0.20
N ALA A 159 13.33 12.37 0.44
CA ALA A 159 13.88 11.28 -0.36
C ALA A 159 13.33 11.34 -1.79
N LEU A 160 12.03 11.59 -1.94
CA LEU A 160 11.37 11.71 -3.24
C LEU A 160 11.91 12.91 -4.04
N GLU A 161 12.10 14.06 -3.42
CA GLU A 161 12.67 15.24 -4.06
C GLU A 161 14.07 14.97 -4.60
N ARG A 162 14.93 14.34 -3.81
CA ARG A 162 16.31 14.00 -4.20
C ARG A 162 16.36 12.96 -5.33
N THR A 163 15.37 12.11 -5.44
CA THR A 163 15.32 11.03 -6.43
C THR A 163 15.38 11.55 -7.86
N ALA A 164 14.80 12.71 -8.14
CA ALA A 164 14.83 13.33 -9.47
C ALA A 164 16.26 13.52 -9.99
N VAL A 165 17.20 13.85 -9.11
CA VAL A 165 18.60 14.10 -9.43
C VAL A 165 19.45 12.83 -9.26
N SER A 166 19.32 12.16 -8.12
CA SER A 166 20.20 11.03 -7.76
C SER A 166 19.86 9.75 -8.49
N LYS A 167 18.64 9.61 -9.05
CA LYS A 167 18.10 8.35 -9.59
C LYS A 167 18.07 7.22 -8.56
N LYS A 168 18.10 7.57 -7.29
CA LYS A 168 18.09 6.65 -6.15
C LYS A 168 16.98 7.05 -5.18
N LEU A 169 16.18 6.09 -4.76
CA LEU A 169 15.08 6.28 -3.83
C LEU A 169 15.39 5.55 -2.51
N ALA A 170 15.35 6.28 -1.40
CA ALA A 170 15.37 5.66 -0.08
C ALA A 170 13.96 5.18 0.27
N VAL A 171 13.84 3.89 0.54
CA VAL A 171 12.57 3.19 0.77
C VAL A 171 12.63 2.47 2.11
N ASP A 172 11.66 2.73 2.97
CA ASP A 172 11.46 2.02 4.22
C ASP A 172 10.34 0.98 4.05
N PRO A 173 10.61 -0.33 4.28
CA PRO A 173 9.57 -1.33 4.26
C PRO A 173 8.67 -1.16 5.49
N VAL A 174 7.37 -0.94 5.29
CA VAL A 174 6.41 -0.68 6.36
C VAL A 174 5.82 -1.99 6.87
N VAL A 175 5.08 -2.69 5.98
CA VAL A 175 4.35 -3.91 6.35
C VAL A 175 3.97 -4.71 5.11
N ARG A 176 3.93 -6.04 5.26
CA ARG A 176 3.28 -6.96 4.31
C ARG A 176 1.95 -7.42 4.89
N VAL A 177 0.90 -7.38 4.09
CA VAL A 177 -0.39 -7.98 4.41
C VAL A 177 -0.66 -9.12 3.43
N ASN A 178 -0.73 -10.33 3.96
CA ASN A 178 -1.17 -11.50 3.19
C ASN A 178 -2.69 -11.51 3.19
N VAL A 179 -3.27 -11.71 2.01
CA VAL A 179 -4.71 -11.68 1.76
C VAL A 179 -5.08 -12.76 0.77
N ARG A 180 -6.38 -13.07 0.64
CA ARG A 180 -6.84 -13.88 -0.49
C ARG A 180 -6.78 -13.06 -1.78
N ALA A 181 -6.57 -13.72 -2.91
CA ALA A 181 -6.52 -13.07 -4.22
C ALA A 181 -7.84 -12.33 -4.56
N GLY A 182 -9.00 -12.86 -4.15
CA GLY A 182 -10.29 -12.21 -4.32
C GLY A 182 -10.40 -10.90 -3.54
N LEU A 183 -9.90 -10.87 -2.31
CA LEU A 183 -9.85 -9.65 -1.49
C LEU A 183 -8.92 -8.60 -2.12
N LEU A 184 -7.79 -9.03 -2.67
CA LEU A 184 -6.86 -8.14 -3.36
C LEU A 184 -7.49 -7.53 -4.63
N LEU A 185 -8.22 -8.33 -5.43
CA LEU A 185 -8.96 -7.81 -6.58
C LEU A 185 -10.02 -6.80 -6.16
N GLY A 186 -10.82 -7.11 -5.14
CA GLY A 186 -11.81 -6.18 -4.61
C GLY A 186 -11.20 -4.87 -4.14
N LEU A 187 -10.00 -4.94 -3.53
CA LEU A 187 -9.24 -3.76 -3.14
C LEU A 187 -8.87 -2.90 -4.36
N VAL A 188 -8.36 -3.51 -5.42
CA VAL A 188 -8.01 -2.81 -6.67
C VAL A 188 -9.25 -2.15 -7.28
N ASP A 189 -10.37 -2.87 -7.38
CA ASP A 189 -11.62 -2.36 -7.96
C ASP A 189 -12.16 -1.14 -7.19
N GLN A 190 -12.13 -1.21 -5.88
CA GLN A 190 -12.61 -0.10 -5.05
C GLN A 190 -11.66 1.10 -5.05
N LEU A 191 -10.34 0.88 -5.10
CA LEU A 191 -9.38 1.96 -5.26
C LEU A 191 -9.53 2.67 -6.61
N GLU A 192 -9.83 1.94 -7.70
CA GLU A 192 -10.17 2.55 -8.99
C GLU A 192 -11.43 3.40 -8.89
N THR A 193 -12.48 2.89 -8.27
CA THR A 193 -13.73 3.63 -8.05
C THR A 193 -13.48 4.89 -7.22
N LEU A 194 -12.65 4.81 -6.18
CA LEU A 194 -12.27 5.96 -5.36
C LEU A 194 -11.56 7.04 -6.19
N LEU A 195 -10.61 6.65 -7.06
CA LEU A 195 -9.89 7.57 -7.92
C LEU A 195 -10.82 8.30 -8.91
N GLU A 196 -11.80 7.60 -9.49
CA GLU A 196 -12.78 8.21 -10.38
C GLU A 196 -13.70 9.19 -9.65
N THR A 197 -14.10 8.84 -8.42
CA THR A 197 -14.96 9.69 -7.59
C THR A 197 -14.26 10.99 -7.18
N HIS A 198 -12.95 10.93 -6.91
CA HIS A 198 -12.14 12.06 -6.40
C HIS A 198 -11.12 12.57 -7.42
N LYS A 199 -11.37 12.38 -8.72
CA LYS A 199 -10.42 12.77 -9.77
C LYS A 199 -10.03 14.24 -9.74
N ASP A 200 -10.95 15.11 -9.35
CA ASP A 200 -10.72 16.56 -9.30
C ASP A 200 -9.77 16.97 -8.14
N GLU A 201 -9.69 16.17 -7.09
CA GLU A 201 -8.78 16.39 -5.97
C GLU A 201 -7.33 15.97 -6.28
N ILE A 202 -7.12 15.11 -7.28
CA ILE A 202 -5.80 14.62 -7.66
C ILE A 202 -5.09 15.59 -8.62
N VAL A 203 -5.82 16.47 -9.28
CA VAL A 203 -5.32 17.42 -10.28
C VAL A 203 -4.80 18.71 -9.66
N ASN A 204 -5.11 18.96 -8.39
CA ASN A 204 -4.66 20.14 -7.64
C ASN A 204 -3.34 19.82 -6.83
#